data_8a4070c8f0004b84c38b0e891f5a7545
#
_entry.id   8a4070c8f0004b84c38b0e891f5a7545
#
_cell.length_a   1.000
_cell.length_b   1.000
_cell.length_c   1.000
_cell.angle_alpha   90.00
_cell.angle_beta   90.00
_cell.angle_gamma   90.00
#
_symmetry.space_group_name_H-M   'P 1'
#
loop_
_entity.id
_entity.type
_entity.pdbx_description
1 polymer ?
#
loop_
_entity_poly.entity_id
_entity_poly.type
_entity_poly.pdbx_seq_one_letter_code
_entity_poly.pdbx_strand_id
1 'polypeptide(L)'
;VDEGVWIENERTGKKCLTVINADLTYNVGRNAFPIITTRKSFWKAAIGELLGYLKGLDNAADFRALGTKSWDANANENAVWLSNPARKGVDDMGRVYGVQGRSWQKPDGTSIDQLKKIVDNLKRGVDDRGEILTFYNPGEFDLGCLRPCMHTHTFSLLDDVLHLTSYQRSCDVPLGLNFNQIQVFTLLALVAQITGNSAGLAYH
;
A
#
# COMPACT_ATOMS: atom_id res chain seq x y z
N VAL A 1 -23.26 -5.16 -4.62
CA VAL A 1 -24.24 -4.11 -4.98
C VAL A 1 -25.52 -4.32 -4.17
N ASP A 2 -25.95 -5.55 -4.00
CA ASP A 2 -27.23 -5.87 -3.34
C ASP A 2 -27.21 -5.58 -1.83
N GLU A 3 -26.04 -5.55 -1.20
CA GLU A 3 -25.83 -5.20 0.21
C GLU A 3 -25.36 -3.76 0.41
N GLY A 4 -25.27 -2.98 -0.66
CA GLY A 4 -24.76 -1.61 -0.61
C GLY A 4 -25.76 -0.62 -0.03
N VAL A 5 -25.25 0.31 0.79
CA VAL A 5 -26.00 1.43 1.34
C VAL A 5 -25.50 2.74 0.75
N TRP A 6 -26.44 3.62 0.34
CA TRP A 6 -26.09 4.94 -0.16
C TRP A 6 -25.74 5.87 1.01
N ILE A 7 -24.49 6.30 1.06
CA ILE A 7 -23.96 7.20 2.10
C ILE A 7 -23.45 8.48 1.42
N GLU A 8 -23.77 9.64 1.99
CA GLU A 8 -23.15 10.89 1.61
C GLU A 8 -21.81 11.05 2.30
N ASN A 9 -20.77 11.30 1.52
CA ASN A 9 -19.43 11.55 2.05
C ASN A 9 -19.30 13.05 2.32
N GLU A 10 -19.29 13.46 3.58
CA GLU A 10 -19.21 14.87 4.01
C GLU A 10 -18.01 15.61 3.41
N ARG A 11 -16.85 14.94 3.30
CA ARG A 11 -15.63 15.56 2.75
C ARG A 11 -15.74 15.90 1.27
N THR A 12 -16.48 15.10 0.49
CA THR A 12 -16.57 15.27 -0.97
C THR A 12 -17.91 15.79 -1.44
N GLY A 13 -18.94 15.80 -0.57
CA GLY A 13 -20.32 16.12 -0.93
C GLY A 13 -20.94 15.16 -1.96
N LYS A 14 -20.39 13.94 -2.08
CA LYS A 14 -20.84 12.95 -3.06
C LYS A 14 -21.53 11.78 -2.36
N LYS A 15 -22.61 11.29 -2.98
CA LYS A 15 -23.23 10.02 -2.57
C LYS A 15 -22.48 8.84 -3.16
N CYS A 16 -22.15 7.89 -2.32
CA CYS A 16 -21.45 6.65 -2.69
C CYS A 16 -22.26 5.44 -2.25
N LEU A 17 -22.41 4.46 -3.12
CA LEU A 17 -22.90 3.15 -2.73
C LEU A 17 -21.76 2.44 -1.98
N THR A 18 -21.95 2.21 -0.69
CA THR A 18 -20.92 1.70 0.20
C THR A 18 -21.24 0.30 0.67
N VAL A 19 -20.25 -0.57 0.60
CA VAL A 19 -20.27 -1.94 1.16
C VAL A 19 -19.16 -2.03 2.19
N ILE A 20 -19.42 -2.75 3.28
CA ILE A 20 -18.44 -3.02 4.34
C ILE A 20 -17.93 -4.45 4.18
N ASN A 21 -16.65 -4.65 4.48
CA ASN A 21 -16.00 -5.95 4.57
C ASN A 21 -16.11 -6.78 3.27
N ALA A 22 -15.57 -6.22 2.17
CA ALA A 22 -15.44 -6.96 0.91
C ALA A 22 -14.11 -7.72 0.91
N ASP A 23 -14.17 -9.04 0.73
CA ASP A 23 -13.00 -9.91 0.69
C ASP A 23 -12.67 -10.30 -0.75
N LEU A 24 -11.40 -10.20 -1.11
CA LEU A 24 -10.89 -10.56 -2.44
C LEU A 24 -9.71 -11.53 -2.31
N THR A 25 -9.64 -12.53 -3.18
CA THR A 25 -8.55 -13.50 -3.18
C THR A 25 -7.92 -13.59 -4.56
N TYR A 26 -6.58 -13.54 -4.60
CA TYR A 26 -5.78 -13.64 -5.82
C TYR A 26 -4.88 -14.86 -5.78
N ASN A 27 -4.90 -15.69 -6.82
CA ASN A 27 -4.00 -16.83 -6.92
C ASN A 27 -2.68 -16.42 -7.59
N VAL A 28 -1.73 -15.97 -6.77
CA VAL A 28 -0.42 -15.51 -7.25
C VAL A 28 0.44 -16.68 -7.72
N GLY A 29 0.35 -17.81 -7.03
CA GLY A 29 1.09 -19.02 -7.40
C GLY A 29 0.73 -19.60 -8.77
N ARG A 30 -0.49 -19.32 -9.25
CA ARG A 30 -0.93 -19.66 -10.62
C ARG A 30 -0.77 -18.50 -11.61
N ASN A 31 -0.14 -17.42 -11.19
CA ASN A 31 0.04 -16.21 -12.00
C ASN A 31 -1.27 -15.62 -12.56
N ALA A 32 -2.37 -15.74 -11.79
CA ALA A 32 -3.67 -15.19 -12.13
C ALA A 32 -3.69 -13.67 -11.86
N PHE A 33 -3.08 -12.90 -12.75
CA PHE A 33 -2.90 -11.46 -12.59
C PHE A 33 -4.23 -10.71 -12.60
N PRO A 34 -4.57 -9.92 -11.54
CA PRO A 34 -5.88 -9.32 -11.35
C PRO A 34 -6.05 -8.02 -12.14
N ILE A 35 -6.06 -8.11 -13.46
CA ILE A 35 -6.28 -6.96 -14.34
C ILE A 35 -7.72 -6.96 -14.85
N ILE A 36 -8.39 -5.80 -14.77
CA ILE A 36 -9.70 -5.61 -15.39
C ILE A 36 -9.54 -5.24 -16.86
N THR A 37 -10.48 -5.71 -17.70
CA THR A 37 -10.47 -5.48 -19.16
C THR A 37 -11.61 -4.56 -19.63
N THR A 38 -12.52 -4.21 -18.73
CA THR A 38 -13.67 -3.30 -19.01
C THR A 38 -13.24 -1.85 -19.24
N ARG A 39 -12.02 -1.50 -18.85
CA ARG A 39 -11.38 -0.22 -19.11
C ARG A 39 -9.86 -0.36 -19.15
N LYS A 40 -9.17 0.68 -19.63
CA LYS A 40 -7.71 0.73 -19.59
C LYS A 40 -7.22 0.69 -18.15
N SER A 41 -6.44 -0.31 -17.79
CA SER A 41 -5.75 -0.45 -16.50
C SER A 41 -4.36 0.18 -16.60
N PHE A 42 -4.04 1.04 -15.63
CA PHE A 42 -2.72 1.70 -15.55
C PHE A 42 -1.75 0.86 -14.70
N TRP A 43 -1.61 -0.43 -15.04
CA TRP A 43 -0.84 -1.40 -14.27
C TRP A 43 0.63 -1.00 -14.05
N LYS A 44 1.27 -0.35 -15.03
CA LYS A 44 2.66 0.13 -14.89
C LYS A 44 2.77 1.19 -13.80
N ALA A 45 1.79 2.10 -13.73
CA ALA A 45 1.75 3.12 -12.69
C ALA A 45 1.51 2.51 -11.29
N ALA A 46 0.65 1.48 -11.20
CA ALA A 46 0.42 0.76 -9.95
C ALA A 46 1.69 0.07 -9.44
N ILE A 47 2.43 -0.58 -10.32
CA ILE A 47 3.73 -1.20 -9.98
C ILE A 47 4.75 -0.12 -9.62
N GLY A 48 4.84 0.98 -10.38
CA GLY A 48 5.73 2.09 -10.09
C GLY A 48 5.48 2.69 -8.70
N GLU A 49 4.22 2.85 -8.31
CA GLU A 49 3.87 3.34 -6.97
C GLU A 49 4.29 2.34 -5.89
N LEU A 50 3.99 1.05 -6.06
CA LEU A 50 4.45 0.01 -5.13
C LEU A 50 5.98 0.03 -4.96
N LEU A 51 6.73 0.13 -6.05
CA LEU A 51 8.19 0.24 -5.99
C LEU A 51 8.66 1.46 -5.22
N GLY A 52 7.95 2.60 -5.34
CA GLY A 52 8.19 3.78 -4.52
C GLY A 52 8.01 3.52 -3.03
N TYR A 53 6.96 2.80 -2.64
CA TYR A 53 6.74 2.38 -1.25
C TYR A 53 7.85 1.46 -0.75
N LEU A 54 8.23 0.45 -1.52
CA LEU A 54 9.29 -0.49 -1.16
C LEU A 54 10.67 0.19 -1.05
N LYS A 55 10.88 1.29 -1.75
CA LYS A 55 12.08 2.13 -1.64
C LYS A 55 12.02 3.15 -0.49
N GLY A 56 10.85 3.35 0.12
CA GLY A 56 10.66 4.35 1.17
C GLY A 56 10.70 5.79 0.66
N LEU A 57 10.27 6.04 -0.58
CA LEU A 57 10.25 7.37 -1.16
C LEU A 57 9.20 8.27 -0.52
N ASP A 58 9.52 9.54 -0.34
CA ASP A 58 8.68 10.58 0.25
C ASP A 58 8.49 11.81 -0.66
N ASN A 59 8.88 11.71 -1.92
CA ASN A 59 8.83 12.81 -2.87
C ASN A 59 8.10 12.43 -4.16
N ALA A 60 7.09 13.21 -4.57
CA ALA A 60 6.28 12.92 -5.75
C ALA A 60 7.08 12.93 -7.06
N ALA A 61 8.18 13.69 -7.15
CA ALA A 61 9.05 13.66 -8.33
C ALA A 61 9.71 12.30 -8.51
N ASP A 62 10.08 11.61 -7.42
CA ASP A 62 10.67 10.28 -7.49
C ASP A 62 9.63 9.24 -7.96
N PHE A 63 8.36 9.40 -7.56
CA PHE A 63 7.26 8.58 -8.09
C PHE A 63 7.02 8.82 -9.58
N ARG A 64 7.12 10.08 -10.05
CA ARG A 64 7.06 10.39 -11.49
C ARG A 64 8.20 9.72 -12.26
N ALA A 65 9.40 9.66 -11.70
CA ALA A 65 10.52 8.93 -12.28
C ALA A 65 10.28 7.41 -12.39
N LEU A 66 9.43 6.86 -11.49
CA LEU A 66 8.95 5.47 -11.56
C LEU A 66 7.72 5.28 -12.48
N GLY A 67 7.29 6.33 -13.18
CA GLY A 67 6.20 6.28 -14.15
C GLY A 67 4.79 6.43 -13.57
N THR A 68 4.65 6.97 -12.36
CA THR A 68 3.36 7.26 -11.74
C THR A 68 3.23 8.71 -11.29
N LYS A 69 2.03 9.29 -11.45
CA LYS A 69 1.64 10.63 -10.99
C LYS A 69 0.63 10.61 -9.86
N SER A 70 0.43 9.44 -9.24
CA SER A 70 -0.62 9.23 -8.23
C SER A 70 -0.48 10.12 -6.99
N TRP A 71 0.70 10.65 -6.75
CA TRP A 71 1.00 11.49 -5.59
C TRP A 71 1.01 13.00 -5.86
N ASP A 72 0.98 13.43 -7.13
CA ASP A 72 1.12 14.84 -7.51
C ASP A 72 0.09 15.74 -6.80
N ALA A 73 -1.18 15.36 -6.84
CA ALA A 73 -2.25 16.15 -6.21
C ALA A 73 -2.15 16.15 -4.67
N ASN A 74 -1.80 15.01 -4.06
CA ASN A 74 -1.65 14.94 -2.59
C ASN A 74 -0.47 15.80 -2.11
N ALA A 75 0.64 15.81 -2.81
CA ALA A 75 1.83 16.56 -2.44
C ALA A 75 1.72 18.06 -2.74
N ASN A 76 1.01 18.44 -3.82
CA ASN A 76 1.08 19.81 -4.36
C ASN A 76 -0.24 20.56 -4.45
N GLU A 77 -1.40 19.90 -4.24
CA GLU A 77 -2.73 20.51 -4.38
C GLU A 77 -3.58 20.37 -3.11
N ASN A 78 -3.16 19.54 -2.16
CA ASN A 78 -3.87 19.34 -0.88
C ASN A 78 -3.68 20.58 0.01
N ALA A 79 -4.70 21.42 0.14
CA ALA A 79 -4.64 22.67 0.89
C ALA A 79 -4.19 22.47 2.36
N VAL A 80 -4.62 21.39 3.01
CA VAL A 80 -4.23 21.07 4.39
C VAL A 80 -2.72 20.77 4.45
N TRP A 81 -2.19 20.00 3.50
CA TRP A 81 -0.78 19.69 3.45
C TRP A 81 0.06 20.90 3.03
N LEU A 82 -0.42 21.71 2.09
CA LEU A 82 0.29 22.93 1.66
C LEU A 82 0.50 23.94 2.80
N SER A 83 -0.41 23.99 3.77
CA SER A 83 -0.31 24.84 4.96
C SER A 83 0.36 24.16 6.17
N ASN A 84 0.74 22.88 6.05
CA ASN A 84 1.28 22.12 7.16
C ASN A 84 2.74 22.52 7.43
N PRO A 85 3.11 22.87 8.68
CA PRO A 85 4.49 23.27 9.04
C PRO A 85 5.52 22.12 8.89
N ALA A 86 5.08 20.86 8.87
CA ALA A 86 5.97 19.72 8.64
C ALA A 86 6.39 19.56 7.17
N ARG A 87 5.67 20.23 6.24
CA ARG A 87 5.95 20.16 4.79
C ARG A 87 7.26 20.89 4.45
N LYS A 88 8.15 20.21 3.72
CA LYS A 88 9.49 20.69 3.40
C LYS A 88 9.57 21.45 2.07
N GLY A 89 8.56 21.37 1.20
CA GLY A 89 8.56 22.07 -0.09
C GLY A 89 7.73 21.41 -1.19
N VAL A 90 8.05 21.74 -2.44
CA VAL A 90 7.40 21.16 -3.62
C VAL A 90 7.67 19.65 -3.66
N ASP A 91 6.66 18.88 -4.06
CA ASP A 91 6.69 17.43 -4.18
C ASP A 91 6.86 16.64 -2.85
N ASP A 92 7.01 17.31 -1.72
CA ASP A 92 7.12 16.64 -0.41
C ASP A 92 5.81 15.96 -0.04
N MET A 93 5.89 14.68 0.24
CA MET A 93 4.76 13.85 0.66
C MET A 93 4.77 13.62 2.19
N GLY A 94 5.89 13.89 2.83
CA GLY A 94 6.09 13.62 4.25
C GLY A 94 6.14 12.13 4.58
N ARG A 95 5.79 11.77 5.80
CA ARG A 95 5.92 10.40 6.32
C ARG A 95 4.73 9.51 5.98
N VAL A 96 4.60 9.18 4.70
CA VAL A 96 3.49 8.35 4.15
C VAL A 96 3.96 6.96 3.74
N TYR A 97 3.07 6.00 3.77
CA TYR A 97 3.24 4.63 3.21
C TYR A 97 4.66 4.04 3.37
N GLY A 98 5.46 4.06 2.30
CA GLY A 98 6.77 3.43 2.26
C GLY A 98 7.76 3.98 3.29
N VAL A 99 7.67 5.26 3.64
CA VAL A 99 8.50 5.84 4.71
C VAL A 99 8.22 5.17 6.04
N GLN A 100 6.95 4.92 6.36
CA GLN A 100 6.59 4.18 7.59
C GLN A 100 7.12 2.73 7.55
N GLY A 101 7.02 2.07 6.40
CA GLY A 101 7.49 0.69 6.23
C GLY A 101 9.01 0.52 6.31
N ARG A 102 9.77 1.53 5.87
CA ARG A 102 11.24 1.46 5.76
C ARG A 102 11.98 2.22 6.85
N SER A 103 11.29 3.13 7.54
CA SER A 103 11.89 3.99 8.56
C SER A 103 10.85 4.35 9.65
N TRP A 104 10.28 3.33 10.30
CA TRP A 104 9.37 3.54 11.43
C TRP A 104 10.14 4.13 12.61
N GLN A 105 9.71 5.29 13.09
CA GLN A 105 10.40 5.96 14.19
C GLN A 105 10.09 5.28 15.53
N LYS A 106 11.14 5.11 16.34
CA LYS A 106 11.05 4.63 17.71
C LYS A 106 11.18 5.80 18.70
N PRO A 107 10.68 5.63 19.95
CA PRO A 107 10.81 6.69 20.98
C PRO A 107 12.24 7.10 21.31
N ASP A 108 13.22 6.22 21.07
CA ASP A 108 14.66 6.50 21.29
C ASP A 108 15.32 7.28 20.14
N GLY A 109 14.53 7.72 19.13
CA GLY A 109 15.01 8.45 17.95
C GLY A 109 15.64 7.58 16.87
N THR A 110 15.75 6.28 17.07
CA THR A 110 16.17 5.34 16.02
C THR A 110 14.98 4.90 15.17
N SER A 111 15.24 4.15 14.10
CA SER A 111 14.18 3.66 13.22
C SER A 111 14.23 2.15 12.98
N ILE A 112 13.10 1.59 12.58
CA ILE A 112 12.96 0.19 12.18
C ILE A 112 12.64 0.14 10.69
N ASP A 113 13.38 -0.65 9.94
CA ASP A 113 13.04 -1.07 8.58
C ASP A 113 12.22 -2.37 8.66
N GLN A 114 10.88 -2.24 8.66
CA GLN A 114 9.96 -3.36 8.79
C GLN A 114 10.11 -4.34 7.62
N LEU A 115 10.24 -3.81 6.38
CA LEU A 115 10.37 -4.65 5.19
C LEU A 115 11.67 -5.46 5.22
N LYS A 116 12.77 -4.85 5.66
CA LYS A 116 14.05 -5.56 5.78
C LYS A 116 13.94 -6.71 6.79
N LYS A 117 13.33 -6.49 7.96
CA LYS A 117 13.10 -7.53 8.97
C LYS A 117 12.32 -8.71 8.38
N ILE A 118 11.21 -8.42 7.68
CA ILE A 118 10.37 -9.44 7.03
C ILE A 118 11.18 -10.26 6.01
N VAL A 119 11.86 -9.59 5.10
CA VAL A 119 12.65 -10.25 4.06
C VAL A 119 13.78 -11.12 4.67
N ASP A 120 14.47 -10.60 5.69
CA ASP A 120 15.55 -11.34 6.36
C ASP A 120 15.03 -12.59 7.08
N ASN A 121 13.84 -12.55 7.70
CA ASN A 121 13.23 -13.70 8.34
C ASN A 121 12.76 -14.74 7.31
N LEU A 122 12.00 -14.31 6.31
CA LEU A 122 11.47 -15.20 5.27
C LEU A 122 12.58 -15.90 4.46
N LYS A 123 13.73 -15.24 4.23
CA LYS A 123 14.92 -15.85 3.61
C LYS A 123 15.49 -17.01 4.43
N ARG A 124 15.29 -17.02 5.74
CA ARG A 124 15.73 -18.07 6.65
C ARG A 124 14.65 -19.13 6.88
N GLY A 125 13.51 -19.03 6.18
CA GLY A 125 12.35 -19.90 6.40
C GLY A 125 11.67 -19.66 7.75
N VAL A 126 11.80 -18.48 8.34
CA VAL A 126 11.23 -18.13 9.64
C VAL A 126 9.97 -17.29 9.44
N ASP A 127 8.88 -17.72 10.04
CA ASP A 127 7.67 -16.95 10.28
C ASP A 127 7.39 -16.95 11.78
N ASP A 128 7.70 -15.84 12.45
CA ASP A 128 7.46 -15.66 13.89
C ASP A 128 6.04 -15.13 14.19
N ARG A 129 5.16 -15.12 13.18
CA ARG A 129 3.81 -14.53 13.17
C ARG A 129 3.80 -13.01 13.33
N GLY A 130 4.97 -12.37 13.22
CA GLY A 130 5.18 -10.94 13.26
C GLY A 130 5.70 -10.39 11.94
N GLU A 131 5.50 -11.09 10.81
CA GLU A 131 5.91 -10.63 9.49
C GLU A 131 4.87 -9.64 8.95
N ILE A 132 4.76 -8.52 9.68
CA ILE A 132 3.77 -7.46 9.46
C ILE A 132 4.47 -6.20 8.98
N LEU A 133 4.06 -5.72 7.80
CA LEU A 133 4.42 -4.42 7.23
C LEU A 133 3.24 -3.49 7.43
N THR A 134 3.34 -2.51 8.33
CA THR A 134 2.28 -1.53 8.55
C THR A 134 2.73 -0.12 8.22
N PHE A 135 1.84 0.62 7.58
CA PHE A 135 2.00 2.04 7.26
C PHE A 135 1.15 2.93 8.17
N TYR A 136 0.27 2.33 9.01
CA TYR A 136 -0.72 3.05 9.79
C TYR A 136 -0.13 3.49 11.12
N ASN A 137 0.38 4.72 11.16
CA ASN A 137 0.97 5.33 12.34
C ASN A 137 0.15 6.56 12.77
N PRO A 138 -0.84 6.39 13.68
CA PRO A 138 -1.67 7.51 14.11
C PRO A 138 -0.90 8.67 14.73
N GLY A 139 0.23 8.38 15.38
CA GLY A 139 1.08 9.39 15.99
C GLY A 139 1.81 10.30 14.98
N GLU A 140 1.84 9.93 13.71
CA GLU A 140 2.52 10.68 12.66
C GLU A 140 1.61 11.07 11.48
N PHE A 141 0.28 11.01 11.65
CA PHE A 141 -0.64 11.39 10.57
C PHE A 141 -0.48 12.83 10.09
N ASP A 142 -0.10 13.72 11.00
CA ASP A 142 0.10 15.14 10.68
C ASP A 142 1.46 15.40 10.01
N LEU A 143 2.32 14.39 9.91
CA LEU A 143 3.63 14.48 9.25
C LEU A 143 3.59 14.00 7.80
N GLY A 144 2.41 13.76 7.23
CA GLY A 144 2.26 13.29 5.86
C GLY A 144 1.03 13.83 5.15
N CYS A 145 1.08 13.91 3.82
CA CYS A 145 0.02 14.50 3.00
C CYS A 145 -1.25 13.65 2.91
N LEU A 146 -1.19 12.36 3.28
CA LEU A 146 -2.33 11.44 3.17
C LEU A 146 -2.23 10.30 4.18
N ARG A 147 -3.33 9.99 4.87
CA ARG A 147 -3.45 8.80 5.69
C ARG A 147 -3.59 7.55 4.81
N PRO A 148 -2.87 6.46 5.08
CA PRO A 148 -2.87 5.28 4.22
C PRO A 148 -4.26 4.61 4.17
N CYS A 149 -4.72 4.27 2.96
CA CYS A 149 -5.94 3.51 2.73
C CYS A 149 -5.68 2.01 2.82
N MET A 150 -4.81 1.47 2.01
CA MET A 150 -4.24 0.12 2.16
C MET A 150 -3.06 0.24 3.13
N HIS A 151 -3.19 -0.28 4.34
CA HIS A 151 -2.35 0.16 5.45
C HIS A 151 -1.52 -0.92 6.10
N THR A 152 -1.87 -2.19 5.95
CA THR A 152 -1.17 -3.29 6.64
C THR A 152 -1.11 -4.51 5.74
N HIS A 153 0.04 -5.15 5.72
CA HIS A 153 0.32 -6.36 4.98
C HIS A 153 0.91 -7.39 5.94
N THR A 154 0.28 -8.55 6.07
CA THR A 154 0.76 -9.67 6.88
C THR A 154 1.21 -10.79 5.96
N PHE A 155 2.47 -11.17 6.06
CA PHE A 155 3.03 -12.33 5.36
C PHE A 155 2.91 -13.55 6.25
N SER A 156 2.55 -14.69 5.66
CA SER A 156 2.47 -15.98 6.36
C SER A 156 3.14 -17.05 5.52
N LEU A 157 4.10 -17.73 6.11
CA LEU A 157 4.84 -18.81 5.47
C LEU A 157 4.31 -20.17 5.98
N LEU A 158 3.73 -20.95 5.08
CA LEU A 158 3.25 -22.31 5.35
C LEU A 158 4.09 -23.27 4.52
N ASP A 159 4.93 -24.04 5.20
CA ASP A 159 6.03 -24.75 4.57
C ASP A 159 6.88 -23.80 3.71
N ASP A 160 6.99 -24.04 2.41
CA ASP A 160 7.73 -23.16 1.49
C ASP A 160 6.79 -22.22 0.68
N VAL A 161 5.51 -22.11 1.08
CA VAL A 161 4.53 -21.32 0.37
C VAL A 161 4.22 -20.04 1.15
N LEU A 162 4.52 -18.90 0.55
CA LEU A 162 4.27 -17.57 1.11
C LEU A 162 2.90 -17.06 0.71
N HIS A 163 2.12 -16.65 1.70
CA HIS A 163 0.82 -16.01 1.56
C HIS A 163 0.89 -14.56 2.03
N LEU A 164 -0.06 -13.74 1.55
CA LEU A 164 -0.18 -12.33 1.93
C LEU A 164 -1.62 -12.01 2.29
N THR A 165 -1.83 -11.32 3.41
CA THR A 165 -3.11 -10.67 3.73
C THR A 165 -2.89 -9.16 3.77
N SER A 166 -3.66 -8.41 2.97
CA SER A 166 -3.58 -6.95 2.89
C SER A 166 -4.88 -6.34 3.39
N TYR A 167 -4.77 -5.34 4.28
CA TYR A 167 -5.92 -4.67 4.88
C TYR A 167 -6.06 -3.26 4.32
N GLN A 168 -7.25 -2.97 3.82
CA GLN A 168 -7.62 -1.67 3.25
C GLN A 168 -8.87 -1.12 3.93
N ARG A 169 -8.77 0.06 4.55
CA ARG A 169 -9.87 0.69 5.30
C ARG A 169 -10.86 1.45 4.41
N SER A 170 -10.48 1.79 3.19
CA SER A 170 -11.28 2.59 2.26
C SER A 170 -10.80 2.38 0.83
N CYS A 171 -11.74 2.21 -0.09
CA CYS A 171 -11.44 2.02 -1.50
C CYS A 171 -12.52 2.65 -2.37
N ASP A 172 -12.12 3.47 -3.34
CA ASP A 172 -12.95 3.82 -4.48
C ASP A 172 -12.88 2.65 -5.49
N VAL A 173 -13.94 1.86 -5.55
CA VAL A 173 -13.95 0.63 -6.34
C VAL A 173 -13.74 0.91 -7.84
N PRO A 174 -14.45 1.86 -8.49
CA PRO A 174 -14.25 2.16 -9.90
C PRO A 174 -12.85 2.68 -10.24
N LEU A 175 -12.23 3.48 -9.39
CA LEU A 175 -10.98 4.16 -9.70
C LEU A 175 -9.75 3.47 -9.07
N GLY A 176 -9.83 3.09 -7.80
CA GLY A 176 -8.70 2.67 -7.00
C GLY A 176 -8.52 1.15 -6.87
N LEU A 177 -9.61 0.37 -6.83
CA LEU A 177 -9.52 -1.05 -6.47
C LEU A 177 -8.57 -1.83 -7.40
N ASN A 178 -8.71 -1.68 -8.72
CA ASN A 178 -7.83 -2.41 -9.65
C ASN A 178 -6.36 -2.03 -9.51
N PHE A 179 -6.09 -0.78 -9.15
CA PHE A 179 -4.74 -0.31 -8.86
C PHE A 179 -4.15 -1.04 -7.64
N ASN A 180 -4.92 -1.12 -6.55
CA ASN A 180 -4.50 -1.80 -5.32
C ASN A 180 -4.41 -3.32 -5.48
N GLN A 181 -5.32 -3.96 -6.24
CA GLN A 181 -5.25 -5.39 -6.58
C GLN A 181 -3.92 -5.77 -7.23
N ILE A 182 -3.50 -4.96 -8.21
CA ILE A 182 -2.21 -5.13 -8.89
C ILE A 182 -1.05 -5.02 -7.91
N GLN A 183 -1.12 -4.05 -6.98
CA GLN A 183 -0.09 -3.86 -5.96
C GLN A 183 -0.01 -5.05 -4.98
N VAL A 184 -1.14 -5.54 -4.49
CA VAL A 184 -1.19 -6.70 -3.58
C VAL A 184 -0.63 -7.95 -4.25
N PHE A 185 -1.06 -8.23 -5.48
CA PHE A 185 -0.53 -9.35 -6.27
C PHE A 185 0.98 -9.25 -6.46
N THR A 186 1.45 -8.07 -6.90
CA THR A 186 2.86 -7.84 -7.21
C THR A 186 3.72 -7.89 -5.94
N LEU A 187 3.22 -7.38 -4.82
CA LEU A 187 3.94 -7.41 -3.54
C LEU A 187 4.24 -8.86 -3.11
N LEU A 188 3.23 -9.75 -3.13
CA LEU A 188 3.46 -11.16 -2.81
C LEU A 188 4.45 -11.81 -3.78
N ALA A 189 4.26 -11.62 -5.09
CA ALA A 189 5.14 -12.20 -6.10
C ALA A 189 6.61 -11.77 -5.92
N LEU A 190 6.84 -10.47 -5.66
CA LEU A 190 8.18 -9.94 -5.46
C LEU A 190 8.83 -10.48 -4.18
N VAL A 191 8.10 -10.47 -3.06
CA VAL A 191 8.66 -10.93 -1.78
C VAL A 191 8.94 -12.43 -1.84
N ALA A 192 8.04 -13.24 -2.39
CA ALA A 192 8.26 -14.66 -2.58
C ALA A 192 9.54 -14.93 -3.42
N GLN A 193 9.68 -14.24 -4.55
CA GLN A 193 10.86 -14.39 -5.40
C GLN A 193 12.17 -13.96 -4.70
N ILE A 194 12.17 -12.83 -4.00
CA ILE A 194 13.34 -12.30 -3.29
C ILE A 194 13.78 -13.22 -2.14
N THR A 195 12.81 -13.88 -1.51
CA THR A 195 13.06 -14.74 -0.34
C THR A 195 13.26 -16.21 -0.70
N GLY A 196 13.07 -16.59 -1.98
CA GLY A 196 13.23 -17.97 -2.48
C GLY A 196 12.04 -18.87 -2.14
N ASN A 197 10.90 -18.30 -1.72
CA ASN A 197 9.68 -19.04 -1.42
C ASN A 197 8.77 -19.14 -2.64
N SER A 198 7.89 -20.14 -2.66
CA SER A 198 6.80 -20.23 -3.63
C SER A 198 5.69 -19.22 -3.28
N ALA A 199 5.15 -18.51 -4.26
CA ALA A 199 4.00 -17.66 -4.02
C ALA A 199 2.71 -18.50 -3.90
N GLY A 200 1.88 -18.19 -2.92
CA GLY A 200 0.57 -18.80 -2.68
C GLY A 200 -0.59 -17.87 -3.06
N LEU A 201 -1.48 -17.64 -2.10
CA LEU A 201 -2.64 -16.77 -2.24
C LEU A 201 -2.38 -15.40 -1.61
N ALA A 202 -2.92 -14.36 -2.23
CA ALA A 202 -3.03 -13.05 -1.61
C ALA A 202 -4.50 -12.75 -1.31
N TYR A 203 -4.76 -12.30 -0.10
CA TYR A 203 -6.07 -11.88 0.41
C TYR A 203 -6.07 -10.36 0.58
N HIS A 204 -7.21 -9.74 0.22
CA HIS A 204 -7.32 -8.28 0.25
C HIS A 204 -8.71 -7.84 0.68
#